data_a76e31582b887f5ee2214fe0b916f7dd
#
_entry.id   a76e31582b887f5ee2214fe0b916f7dd
#
_cell.length_a   1.000
_cell.length_b   1.000
_cell.length_c   1.000
_cell.angle_alpha   90.00
_cell.angle_beta   90.00
_cell.angle_gamma   90.00
#
_symmetry.space_group_name_H-M   'P 1'
#
loop_
_entity.id
_entity.type
_entity.pdbx_description
1 polymer ?
#
loop_
_entity_poly.entity_id
_entity_poly.type
_entity_poly.pdbx_seq_one_letter_code
_entity_poly.pdbx_strand_id
1 'polypeptide(L)'
;MTPEKIQHLKEVLSIPTKTYQETLMIEYLDKYFTEKGYDHTIDQYGNVYVTKGEADVYPCVIAHTDTVHSITEMVVEEEQLPNVHGELKDSFKAYHAVTGNPVGIGGDDKCGVYSCLDVLEQLPVIKAAFFVSEETGCHGSRKASPEFFSNVGYCIQFDAPESWMVTEYCWGVKLFDRNSPFFEKVGPLLNEHFGEKHELMKHPYTDVSQIASKFNIACLNVSCGYYNTNTNQKRNDGCYGIKKKGS
;
A
#
# COMPACT_ATOMS: atom_id res chain seq x y z
N MET A 1 -14.43 -10.15 -2.24
CA MET A 1 -13.90 -10.19 -0.85
C MET A 1 -14.93 -10.84 0.05
N THR A 2 -14.52 -11.48 1.17
CA THR A 2 -15.49 -11.93 2.18
C THR A 2 -16.00 -10.74 3.00
N PRO A 3 -17.15 -10.85 3.70
CA PRO A 3 -17.65 -9.78 4.56
C PRO A 3 -16.64 -9.34 5.63
N GLU A 4 -15.87 -10.27 6.19
CA GLU A 4 -14.84 -9.99 7.20
C GLU A 4 -13.68 -9.14 6.61
N LYS A 5 -13.26 -9.47 5.38
CA LYS A 5 -12.23 -8.69 4.66
C LYS A 5 -12.71 -7.29 4.29
N ILE A 6 -13.98 -7.15 3.91
CA ILE A 6 -14.61 -5.85 3.65
C ILE A 6 -14.63 -5.02 4.93
N GLN A 7 -15.05 -5.62 6.04
CA GLN A 7 -15.09 -4.93 7.33
C GLN A 7 -13.69 -4.49 7.77
N HIS A 8 -12.69 -5.35 7.66
CA HIS A 8 -11.31 -5.00 7.98
C HIS A 8 -10.75 -3.87 7.10
N LEU A 9 -11.03 -3.90 5.78
CA LEU A 9 -10.67 -2.80 4.89
C LEU A 9 -11.32 -1.48 5.32
N LYS A 10 -12.62 -1.50 5.67
CA LYS A 10 -13.34 -0.31 6.16
C LYS A 10 -12.73 0.22 7.46
N GLU A 11 -12.31 -0.65 8.35
CA GLU A 11 -11.60 -0.26 9.60
C GLU A 11 -10.31 0.49 9.29
N VAL A 12 -9.44 -0.06 8.44
CA VAL A 12 -8.19 0.58 8.02
C VAL A 12 -8.47 1.92 7.33
N LEU A 13 -9.42 1.96 6.40
CA LEU A 13 -9.80 3.18 5.68
C LEU A 13 -10.36 4.28 6.59
N SER A 14 -10.99 3.90 7.70
CA SER A 14 -11.59 4.85 8.65
C SER A 14 -10.58 5.50 9.60
N ILE A 15 -9.34 5.00 9.67
CA ILE A 15 -8.31 5.55 10.58
C ILE A 15 -7.88 6.93 10.06
N PRO A 16 -8.07 8.00 10.85
CA PRO A 16 -7.55 9.32 10.48
C PRO A 16 -6.02 9.32 10.56
N THR A 17 -5.38 9.60 9.45
CA THR A 17 -3.93 9.71 9.38
C THR A 17 -3.55 10.81 8.39
N LYS A 18 -2.51 11.55 8.71
CA LYS A 18 -1.96 12.62 7.88
C LYS A 18 -0.46 12.66 8.08
N THR A 19 0.27 13.08 7.06
CA THR A 19 1.72 13.29 7.16
C THR A 19 2.09 14.07 8.44
N TYR A 20 2.99 13.53 9.23
CA TYR A 20 3.41 13.97 10.58
C TYR A 20 2.37 13.81 11.70
N GLN A 21 1.27 13.11 11.45
CA GLN A 21 0.19 12.84 12.41
C GLN A 21 -0.31 11.40 12.27
N GLU A 22 0.61 10.44 12.12
CA GLU A 22 0.35 9.02 11.82
C GLU A 22 0.09 8.18 13.08
N THR A 23 0.10 8.78 14.26
CA THR A 23 0.04 8.07 15.56
C THR A 23 -1.07 7.02 15.61
N LEU A 24 -2.29 7.35 15.18
CA LEU A 24 -3.42 6.41 15.23
C LEU A 24 -3.22 5.19 14.31
N MET A 25 -2.60 5.37 13.15
CA MET A 25 -2.31 4.25 12.27
C MET A 25 -1.19 3.38 12.84
N ILE A 26 -0.16 3.98 13.42
CA ILE A 26 0.94 3.25 14.07
C ILE A 26 0.41 2.45 15.27
N GLU A 27 -0.41 3.05 16.13
CA GLU A 27 -1.05 2.37 17.28
C GLU A 27 -1.96 1.22 16.81
N TYR A 28 -2.70 1.41 15.72
CA TYR A 28 -3.51 0.35 15.14
C TYR A 28 -2.65 -0.83 14.69
N LEU A 29 -1.55 -0.58 13.96
CA LEU A 29 -0.62 -1.60 13.50
C LEU A 29 0.05 -2.33 14.67
N ASP A 30 0.53 -1.61 15.68
CA ASP A 30 1.13 -2.16 16.90
C ASP A 30 0.18 -3.14 17.61
N LYS A 31 -1.04 -2.68 17.83
CA LYS A 31 -2.09 -3.50 18.43
C LYS A 31 -2.41 -4.72 17.58
N TYR A 32 -2.60 -4.54 16.28
CA TYR A 32 -2.91 -5.62 15.35
C TYR A 32 -1.84 -6.72 15.37
N PHE A 33 -0.56 -6.36 15.28
CA PHE A 33 0.54 -7.31 15.27
C PHE A 33 0.75 -7.99 16.64
N THR A 34 0.54 -7.24 17.72
CA THR A 34 0.52 -7.81 19.10
C THR A 34 -0.57 -8.87 19.24
N GLU A 35 -1.80 -8.60 18.80
CA GLU A 35 -2.93 -9.54 18.88
C GLU A 35 -2.73 -10.78 17.98
N LYS A 36 -2.06 -10.62 16.85
CA LYS A 36 -1.69 -11.74 15.95
C LYS A 36 -0.45 -12.52 16.43
N GLY A 37 0.30 -11.99 17.39
CA GLY A 37 1.55 -12.58 17.87
C GLY A 37 2.68 -12.54 16.84
N TYR A 38 2.68 -11.51 15.96
CA TYR A 38 3.75 -11.32 14.97
C TYR A 38 4.91 -10.56 15.62
N ASP A 39 6.14 -10.98 15.28
CA ASP A 39 7.35 -10.26 15.69
C ASP A 39 7.40 -8.92 14.94
N HIS A 40 7.35 -7.80 15.69
CA HIS A 40 7.33 -6.47 15.12
C HIS A 40 8.07 -5.45 15.98
N THR A 41 8.53 -4.39 15.35
CA THR A 41 9.22 -3.28 16.01
C THR A 41 8.79 -1.95 15.40
N ILE A 42 8.77 -0.91 16.24
CA ILE A 42 8.56 0.47 15.81
C ILE A 42 9.87 1.21 16.06
N ASP A 43 10.43 1.82 15.00
CA ASP A 43 11.67 2.57 15.13
C ASP A 43 11.44 3.99 15.70
N GLN A 44 12.52 4.70 15.99
CA GLN A 44 12.47 6.06 16.54
C GLN A 44 11.84 7.11 15.59
N TYR A 45 11.60 6.75 14.34
CA TYR A 45 10.96 7.60 13.35
C TYR A 45 9.46 7.31 13.20
N GLY A 46 8.99 6.19 13.77
CA GLY A 46 7.62 5.71 13.67
C GLY A 46 7.40 4.66 12.57
N ASN A 47 8.45 4.24 11.86
CA ASN A 47 8.33 3.14 10.90
C ASN A 47 8.04 1.83 11.64
N VAL A 48 7.12 1.02 11.10
CA VAL A 48 6.75 -0.27 11.68
C VAL A 48 7.32 -1.39 10.80
N TYR A 49 8.01 -2.34 11.42
CA TYR A 49 8.62 -3.48 10.76
C TYR A 49 8.07 -4.77 11.33
N VAL A 50 7.73 -5.73 10.48
CA VAL A 50 7.14 -7.00 10.87
C VAL A 50 7.90 -8.14 10.21
N THR A 51 8.20 -9.19 11.00
CA THR A 51 8.76 -10.44 10.51
C THR A 51 7.85 -11.59 10.90
N LYS A 52 7.45 -12.40 9.95
CA LYS A 52 6.64 -13.59 10.16
C LYS A 52 7.34 -14.82 9.60
N GLY A 53 7.44 -15.86 10.43
CA GLY A 53 8.12 -17.11 10.07
C GLY A 53 9.64 -16.97 10.00
N GLU A 54 10.32 -18.05 9.62
CA GLU A 54 11.79 -18.12 9.54
C GLU A 54 12.23 -18.48 8.12
N ALA A 55 13.17 -17.72 7.57
CA ALA A 55 13.82 -17.98 6.30
C ALA A 55 15.19 -17.29 6.21
N ASP A 56 16.06 -17.80 5.35
CA ASP A 56 17.33 -17.14 5.03
C ASP A 56 17.12 -15.87 4.20
N VAL A 57 16.10 -15.85 3.32
CA VAL A 57 15.74 -14.73 2.46
C VAL A 57 14.22 -14.56 2.43
N TYR A 58 13.76 -13.34 2.68
CA TYR A 58 12.34 -13.02 2.77
C TYR A 58 11.84 -12.24 1.56
N PRO A 59 10.60 -12.50 1.09
CA PRO A 59 9.81 -11.48 0.42
C PRO A 59 9.42 -10.38 1.40
N CYS A 60 9.28 -9.15 0.91
CA CYS A 60 8.82 -8.04 1.73
C CYS A 60 7.72 -7.25 1.03
N VAL A 61 6.66 -6.91 1.77
CA VAL A 61 5.62 -5.98 1.30
C VAL A 61 5.76 -4.64 2.01
N ILE A 62 5.42 -3.56 1.31
CA ILE A 62 5.62 -2.20 1.78
C ILE A 62 4.35 -1.39 1.56
N ALA A 63 4.03 -0.51 2.51
CA ALA A 63 3.03 0.53 2.40
C ALA A 63 3.46 1.76 3.20
N HIS A 64 2.85 2.93 2.95
CA HIS A 64 3.03 4.08 3.84
C HIS A 64 1.78 4.35 4.70
N THR A 65 2.00 4.99 5.84
CA THR A 65 0.98 5.16 6.87
C THR A 65 0.30 6.52 6.83
N ASP A 66 0.88 7.49 6.16
CA ASP A 66 0.35 8.84 6.05
C ASP A 66 -0.56 9.03 4.83
N THR A 67 -1.30 10.10 4.84
CA THR A 67 -2.10 10.58 3.72
C THR A 67 -2.04 12.11 3.65
N VAL A 68 -2.38 12.70 2.51
CA VAL A 68 -2.47 14.15 2.33
C VAL A 68 -3.71 14.78 3.00
N HIS A 69 -4.65 13.96 3.45
CA HIS A 69 -5.94 14.43 3.93
C HIS A 69 -5.87 14.97 5.36
N SER A 70 -6.72 15.96 5.67
CA SER A 70 -6.84 16.49 7.04
C SER A 70 -7.41 15.42 7.98
N ILE A 71 -6.91 15.41 9.22
CA ILE A 71 -7.46 14.56 10.28
C ILE A 71 -8.93 14.90 10.49
N THR A 72 -9.79 13.91 10.33
CA THR A 72 -11.22 14.04 10.55
C THR A 72 -11.83 12.67 10.89
N GLU A 73 -12.84 12.66 11.73
CA GLU A 73 -13.67 11.49 11.94
C GLU A 73 -14.51 11.24 10.69
N MET A 74 -14.46 10.02 10.16
CA MET A 74 -15.16 9.66 8.94
C MET A 74 -15.92 8.34 9.08
N VAL A 75 -16.98 8.23 8.28
CA VAL A 75 -17.72 6.98 8.03
C VAL A 75 -17.39 6.54 6.62
N VAL A 76 -17.00 5.28 6.47
CA VAL A 76 -16.71 4.67 5.17
C VAL A 76 -17.91 3.84 4.73
N GLU A 77 -18.46 4.18 3.58
CA GLU A 77 -19.64 3.52 3.00
C GLU A 77 -19.27 2.80 1.70
N GLU A 78 -19.99 1.71 1.43
CA GLU A 78 -19.89 0.99 0.17
C GLU A 78 -20.82 1.63 -0.85
N GLU A 79 -20.31 1.93 -2.03
CA GLU A 79 -21.06 2.52 -3.15
C GLU A 79 -20.69 1.87 -4.47
N GLN A 80 -21.63 1.93 -5.42
CA GLN A 80 -21.37 1.59 -6.82
C GLN A 80 -20.83 2.84 -7.54
N LEU A 81 -19.56 2.83 -7.90
CA LEU A 81 -18.94 3.95 -8.60
C LEU A 81 -18.48 3.55 -10.01
N PRO A 82 -18.56 4.46 -10.99
CA PRO A 82 -18.05 4.18 -12.31
C PRO A 82 -16.53 4.14 -12.30
N ASN A 83 -15.95 3.09 -12.90
CA ASN A 83 -14.52 3.05 -13.20
C ASN A 83 -14.19 3.97 -14.39
N VAL A 84 -12.91 4.00 -14.82
CA VAL A 84 -12.45 4.83 -15.95
C VAL A 84 -13.12 4.48 -17.30
N HIS A 85 -13.77 3.32 -17.40
CA HIS A 85 -14.54 2.90 -18.57
C HIS A 85 -16.05 3.12 -18.41
N GLY A 86 -16.49 3.76 -17.31
CA GLY A 86 -17.90 4.01 -17.01
C GLY A 86 -18.65 2.80 -16.45
N GLU A 87 -17.99 1.69 -16.17
CA GLU A 87 -18.60 0.51 -15.58
C GLU A 87 -18.73 0.69 -14.06
N LEU A 88 -19.94 0.41 -13.51
CA LEU A 88 -20.13 0.45 -12.06
C LEU A 88 -19.36 -0.67 -11.37
N LYS A 89 -18.64 -0.32 -10.33
CA LYS A 89 -17.85 -1.22 -9.46
C LYS A 89 -18.17 -0.96 -8.00
N ASP A 90 -18.12 -2.02 -7.21
CA ASP A 90 -18.17 -1.92 -5.76
C ASP A 90 -16.95 -1.10 -5.28
N SER A 91 -17.21 -0.05 -4.57
CA SER A 91 -16.24 0.95 -4.18
C SER A 91 -16.52 1.46 -2.77
N PHE A 92 -15.58 2.22 -2.21
CA PHE A 92 -15.73 2.84 -0.90
C PHE A 92 -15.62 4.35 -1.03
N LYS A 93 -16.44 5.06 -0.26
CA LYS A 93 -16.35 6.51 -0.07
C LYS A 93 -16.33 6.86 1.41
N ALA A 94 -15.70 7.97 1.73
CA ALA A 94 -15.69 8.51 3.08
C ALA A 94 -16.54 9.76 3.19
N TYR A 95 -17.24 9.87 4.31
CA TYR A 95 -18.05 11.01 4.70
C TYR A 95 -17.67 11.48 6.08
N HIS A 96 -17.63 12.78 6.29
CA HIS A 96 -17.40 13.37 7.61
C HIS A 96 -18.49 12.91 8.59
N ALA A 97 -18.11 12.32 9.70
CA ALA A 97 -19.03 11.64 10.63
C ALA A 97 -20.17 12.55 11.15
N VAL A 98 -19.92 13.86 11.31
CA VAL A 98 -20.91 14.81 11.86
C VAL A 98 -21.70 15.51 10.76
N THR A 99 -21.03 15.96 9.67
CA THR A 99 -21.69 16.79 8.65
C THR A 99 -22.25 16.00 7.47
N GLY A 100 -21.88 14.73 7.32
CA GLY A 100 -22.22 13.92 6.16
C GLY A 100 -21.60 14.37 4.83
N ASN A 101 -20.74 15.39 4.86
CA ASN A 101 -20.07 15.84 3.65
C ASN A 101 -19.01 14.84 3.20
N PRO A 102 -18.85 14.65 1.88
CA PRO A 102 -17.76 13.83 1.36
C PRO A 102 -16.38 14.36 1.79
N VAL A 103 -15.50 13.43 2.17
CA VAL A 103 -14.11 13.69 2.55
C VAL A 103 -13.15 12.74 1.82
N GLY A 104 -11.87 13.06 1.76
CA GLY A 104 -10.88 12.15 1.20
C GLY A 104 -10.75 10.89 2.06
N ILE A 105 -10.84 9.73 1.42
CA ILE A 105 -10.75 8.43 2.11
C ILE A 105 -9.30 8.06 2.46
N GLY A 106 -8.32 8.62 1.74
CA GLY A 106 -6.89 8.29 1.89
C GLY A 106 -6.57 6.88 1.41
N GLY A 107 -7.14 6.49 0.26
CA GLY A 107 -6.84 5.21 -0.36
C GLY A 107 -5.35 5.03 -0.66
N ASP A 108 -4.69 6.12 -0.96
CA ASP A 108 -3.27 6.37 -0.96
C ASP A 108 -2.80 6.70 0.48
N ASP A 109 -2.14 5.83 1.27
CA ASP A 109 -1.89 4.41 0.90
C ASP A 109 -2.55 3.43 1.90
N LYS A 110 -3.72 3.78 2.44
CA LYS A 110 -4.47 2.87 3.33
C LYS A 110 -4.89 1.58 2.62
N CYS A 111 -5.06 1.61 1.29
CA CYS A 111 -5.29 0.40 0.51
C CYS A 111 -4.05 -0.50 0.49
N GLY A 112 -2.85 0.08 0.39
CA GLY A 112 -1.59 -0.63 0.51
C GLY A 112 -1.38 -1.18 1.92
N VAL A 113 -1.67 -0.38 2.96
CA VAL A 113 -1.65 -0.87 4.35
C VAL A 113 -2.51 -2.12 4.49
N TYR A 114 -3.78 -2.05 4.08
CA TYR A 114 -4.68 -3.21 4.12
C TYR A 114 -4.13 -4.40 3.29
N SER A 115 -3.60 -4.14 2.10
CA SER A 115 -3.04 -5.19 1.24
C SER A 115 -1.86 -5.89 1.91
N CYS A 116 -0.99 -5.15 2.59
CA CYS A 116 0.11 -5.71 3.37
C CYS A 116 -0.40 -6.59 4.53
N LEU A 117 -1.45 -6.15 5.24
CA LEU A 117 -2.06 -6.94 6.32
C LEU A 117 -2.69 -8.24 5.78
N ASP A 118 -3.42 -8.17 4.67
CA ASP A 118 -4.04 -9.34 4.04
C ASP A 118 -2.97 -10.35 3.53
N VAL A 119 -1.88 -9.88 2.96
CA VAL A 119 -0.75 -10.72 2.52
C VAL A 119 -0.03 -11.36 3.72
N LEU A 120 0.18 -10.60 4.81
CA LEU A 120 0.74 -11.15 6.06
C LEU A 120 -0.12 -12.27 6.63
N GLU A 121 -1.44 -12.19 6.53
CA GLU A 121 -2.31 -13.28 6.99
C GLU A 121 -2.17 -14.55 6.13
N GLN A 122 -2.00 -14.39 4.83
CA GLN A 122 -2.00 -15.51 3.88
C GLN A 122 -0.65 -16.24 3.79
N LEU A 123 0.47 -15.53 3.96
CA LEU A 123 1.80 -16.12 3.78
C LEU A 123 2.39 -16.54 5.13
N PRO A 124 2.96 -17.74 5.23
CA PRO A 124 3.60 -18.22 6.46
C PRO A 124 4.96 -17.56 6.74
N VAL A 125 5.65 -17.09 5.70
CA VAL A 125 7.00 -16.52 5.79
C VAL A 125 7.04 -15.25 4.94
N ILE A 126 7.18 -14.09 5.60
CA ILE A 126 7.20 -12.78 4.93
C ILE A 126 7.66 -11.70 5.90
N LYS A 127 8.22 -10.61 5.36
CA LYS A 127 8.42 -9.35 6.06
C LYS A 127 7.45 -8.28 5.54
N ALA A 128 7.10 -7.32 6.40
CA ALA A 128 6.38 -6.12 6.00
C ALA A 128 7.01 -4.87 6.63
N ALA A 129 7.02 -3.77 5.89
CA ALA A 129 7.46 -2.47 6.39
C ALA A 129 6.41 -1.40 6.09
N PHE A 130 6.07 -0.61 7.10
CA PHE A 130 5.13 0.50 7.00
C PHE A 130 5.88 1.78 7.31
N PHE A 131 5.97 2.67 6.33
CA PHE A 131 6.76 3.88 6.43
C PHE A 131 5.90 5.10 6.73
N VAL A 132 6.46 6.03 7.50
CA VAL A 132 5.82 7.32 7.79
C VAL A 132 6.28 8.38 6.79
N SER A 133 5.43 9.42 6.61
CA SER A 133 5.76 10.66 5.89
C SER A 133 6.29 10.42 4.47
N GLU A 134 5.64 9.55 3.71
CA GLU A 134 5.89 9.30 2.30
C GLU A 134 5.56 10.53 1.47
N GLU A 135 4.36 11.11 1.65
CA GLU A 135 3.73 12.18 0.89
C GLU A 135 4.52 13.50 0.83
N THR A 136 5.51 13.64 1.70
CA THR A 136 6.41 14.81 1.73
C THR A 136 7.84 14.48 1.32
N GLY A 137 8.05 13.30 0.75
CA GLY A 137 9.34 12.89 0.15
C GLY A 137 9.97 11.66 0.78
N CYS A 138 9.17 10.63 1.11
CA CYS A 138 9.64 9.32 1.56
C CYS A 138 10.56 9.41 2.80
N HIS A 139 10.20 10.26 3.78
CA HIS A 139 11.08 10.52 4.93
C HIS A 139 11.31 9.27 5.78
N GLY A 140 10.28 8.44 5.97
CA GLY A 140 10.39 7.18 6.71
C GLY A 140 11.32 6.20 6.02
N SER A 141 11.09 5.89 4.75
CA SER A 141 11.89 4.90 4.02
C SER A 141 13.35 5.33 3.78
N ARG A 142 13.65 6.63 3.72
CA ARG A 142 15.04 7.13 3.76
C ARG A 142 15.78 6.72 5.03
N LYS A 143 15.05 6.47 6.12
CA LYS A 143 15.57 6.02 7.42
C LYS A 143 15.42 4.52 7.64
N ALA A 144 14.97 3.78 6.60
CA ALA A 144 14.75 2.34 6.68
C ALA A 144 15.93 1.59 7.33
N SER A 145 15.60 0.62 8.19
CA SER A 145 16.57 -0.17 8.96
C SER A 145 17.41 -1.06 8.06
N PRO A 146 18.75 -0.91 8.00
CA PRO A 146 19.62 -1.81 7.26
C PRO A 146 19.56 -3.26 7.78
N GLU A 147 19.39 -3.42 9.09
CA GLU A 147 19.29 -4.74 9.71
C GLU A 147 18.04 -5.48 9.23
N PHE A 148 16.89 -4.80 9.22
CA PHE A 148 15.64 -5.39 8.73
C PHE A 148 15.73 -5.83 7.26
N PHE A 149 16.35 -5.02 6.40
CA PHE A 149 16.46 -5.29 4.96
C PHE A 149 17.64 -6.19 4.57
N SER A 150 18.50 -6.59 5.51
CA SER A 150 19.73 -7.35 5.23
C SER A 150 19.49 -8.72 4.56
N ASN A 151 18.35 -9.33 4.80
CA ASN A 151 17.95 -10.62 4.25
C ASN A 151 16.62 -10.56 3.47
N VAL A 152 16.28 -9.39 2.92
CA VAL A 152 15.14 -9.23 2.01
C VAL A 152 15.61 -9.46 0.58
N GLY A 153 14.95 -10.38 -0.15
CA GLY A 153 15.28 -10.71 -1.53
C GLY A 153 14.62 -9.79 -2.56
N TYR A 154 13.41 -9.34 -2.29
CA TYR A 154 12.67 -8.37 -3.11
C TYR A 154 11.55 -7.69 -2.31
N CYS A 155 11.12 -6.54 -2.80
CA CYS A 155 10.01 -5.79 -2.19
C CYS A 155 8.86 -5.56 -3.18
N ILE A 156 7.63 -5.54 -2.66
CA ILE A 156 6.44 -5.11 -3.38
C ILE A 156 5.73 -4.04 -2.56
N GLN A 157 5.54 -2.86 -3.13
CA GLN A 157 4.69 -1.81 -2.57
C GLN A 157 3.37 -1.77 -3.33
N PHE A 158 2.27 -1.50 -2.61
CA PHE A 158 0.93 -1.38 -3.18
C PHE A 158 0.50 0.09 -3.15
N ASP A 159 1.24 0.95 -3.86
CA ASP A 159 1.12 2.40 -3.82
C ASP A 159 1.07 3.00 -5.23
N ALA A 160 0.40 2.34 -6.16
CA ALA A 160 0.09 2.92 -7.44
C ALA A 160 -1.43 3.03 -7.62
N PRO A 161 -1.93 4.13 -8.20
CA PRO A 161 -3.35 4.30 -8.47
C PRO A 161 -3.85 3.28 -9.50
N GLU A 162 -5.17 3.29 -9.71
CA GLU A 162 -5.82 2.46 -10.71
C GLU A 162 -5.69 0.94 -10.44
N SER A 163 -5.77 0.11 -11.47
CA SER A 163 -5.77 -1.34 -11.35
C SER A 163 -4.81 -2.08 -12.30
N TRP A 164 -3.94 -1.35 -13.01
CA TRP A 164 -3.07 -1.95 -14.04
C TRP A 164 -1.66 -1.35 -14.09
N MET A 165 -1.29 -0.48 -13.17
CA MET A 165 0.00 0.18 -13.20
C MET A 165 1.07 -0.63 -12.47
N VAL A 166 2.26 -0.67 -13.06
CA VAL A 166 3.48 -1.20 -12.44
C VAL A 166 4.59 -0.16 -12.63
N THR A 167 5.20 0.27 -11.55
CA THR A 167 6.27 1.28 -11.60
C THR A 167 7.62 0.62 -11.83
N GLU A 168 8.26 0.90 -12.96
CA GLU A 168 9.62 0.45 -13.27
C GLU A 168 10.68 1.48 -12.84
N TYR A 169 10.35 2.76 -12.92
CA TYR A 169 11.25 3.87 -12.58
C TYR A 169 10.58 4.86 -11.64
N CYS A 170 11.31 5.27 -10.62
CA CYS A 170 10.90 6.33 -9.72
C CYS A 170 12.06 7.28 -9.49
N TRP A 171 11.90 8.57 -9.83
CA TRP A 171 12.94 9.60 -9.66
C TRP A 171 14.31 9.24 -10.22
N GLY A 172 14.34 8.59 -11.37
CA GLY A 172 15.57 8.13 -11.99
C GLY A 172 16.16 6.84 -11.39
N VAL A 173 15.55 6.32 -10.32
CA VAL A 173 15.89 5.01 -9.76
C VAL A 173 15.14 3.91 -10.55
N LYS A 174 15.88 2.95 -11.06
CA LYS A 174 15.32 1.74 -11.67
C LYS A 174 14.99 0.75 -10.56
N LEU A 175 13.71 0.39 -10.43
CA LEU A 175 13.25 -0.48 -9.35
C LEU A 175 13.58 -1.96 -9.62
N PHE A 176 13.56 -2.38 -10.88
CA PHE A 176 13.95 -3.73 -11.30
C PHE A 176 14.54 -3.71 -12.72
N ASP A 177 15.30 -4.74 -13.06
CA ASP A 177 15.76 -4.95 -14.45
C ASP A 177 14.90 -6.00 -15.13
N ARG A 178 14.34 -5.67 -16.29
CA ARG A 178 13.54 -6.60 -17.13
C ARG A 178 14.32 -7.82 -17.60
N ASN A 179 15.64 -7.73 -17.64
CA ASN A 179 16.51 -8.85 -17.99
C ASN A 179 17.03 -9.61 -16.77
N SER A 180 16.51 -9.34 -15.57
CA SER A 180 16.93 -10.01 -14.34
C SER A 180 16.18 -11.32 -14.13
N PRO A 181 16.78 -12.29 -13.41
CA PRO A 181 16.08 -13.51 -12.99
C PRO A 181 14.83 -13.21 -12.13
N PHE A 182 14.79 -12.06 -11.44
CA PHE A 182 13.62 -11.60 -10.74
C PHE A 182 12.46 -11.34 -11.70
N PHE A 183 12.70 -10.54 -12.76
CA PHE A 183 11.64 -10.19 -13.72
C PHE A 183 11.21 -11.36 -14.59
N GLU A 184 12.12 -12.29 -14.91
CA GLU A 184 11.78 -13.54 -15.61
C GLU A 184 10.69 -14.33 -14.87
N LYS A 185 10.70 -14.30 -13.53
CA LYS A 185 9.69 -14.97 -12.70
C LYS A 185 8.43 -14.14 -12.47
N VAL A 186 8.58 -12.84 -12.24
CA VAL A 186 7.48 -11.95 -11.87
C VAL A 186 6.70 -11.45 -13.08
N GLY A 187 7.36 -11.21 -14.21
CA GLY A 187 6.73 -10.68 -15.42
C GLY A 187 5.53 -11.51 -15.90
N PRO A 188 5.63 -12.86 -16.03
CA PRO A 188 4.48 -13.70 -16.35
C PRO A 188 3.32 -13.58 -15.38
N LEU A 189 3.59 -13.45 -14.07
CA LEU A 189 2.56 -13.28 -13.03
C LEU A 189 1.87 -11.91 -13.14
N LEU A 190 2.63 -10.86 -13.45
CA LEU A 190 2.06 -9.54 -13.74
C LEU A 190 1.14 -9.60 -14.96
N ASN A 191 1.56 -10.26 -16.05
CA ASN A 191 0.72 -10.44 -17.24
C ASN A 191 -0.55 -11.25 -16.93
N GLU A 192 -0.44 -12.31 -16.13
CA GLU A 192 -1.60 -13.11 -15.74
C GLU A 192 -2.59 -12.29 -14.89
N HIS A 193 -2.08 -11.45 -13.98
CA HIS A 193 -2.90 -10.70 -13.04
C HIS A 193 -3.53 -9.45 -13.66
N PHE A 194 -2.71 -8.64 -14.36
CA PHE A 194 -3.13 -7.36 -14.94
C PHE A 194 -3.57 -7.47 -16.41
N GLY A 195 -3.33 -8.62 -17.06
CA GLY A 195 -3.47 -8.82 -18.49
C GLY A 195 -2.25 -8.27 -19.27
N GLU A 196 -2.24 -8.49 -20.58
CA GLU A 196 -1.14 -8.02 -21.46
C GLU A 196 -1.01 -6.49 -21.54
N LYS A 197 -1.90 -5.77 -20.88
CA LYS A 197 -2.02 -4.30 -20.95
C LYS A 197 -1.55 -3.58 -19.69
N HIS A 198 -0.80 -4.24 -18.79
CA HIS A 198 -0.22 -3.48 -17.68
C HIS A 198 0.80 -2.47 -18.24
N GLU A 199 0.66 -1.21 -17.83
CA GLU A 199 1.58 -0.17 -18.24
C GLU A 199 2.74 -0.08 -17.24
N LEU A 200 3.96 -0.13 -17.78
CA LEU A 200 5.16 0.17 -17.01
C LEU A 200 5.36 1.68 -17.00
N MET A 201 5.13 2.29 -15.84
CA MET A 201 5.08 3.73 -15.69
C MET A 201 6.31 4.28 -14.95
N LYS A 202 6.49 5.60 -15.08
CA LYS A 202 7.33 6.38 -14.17
C LYS A 202 6.44 6.99 -13.12
N HIS A 203 6.71 6.68 -11.87
CA HIS A 203 6.01 7.28 -10.73
C HIS A 203 6.88 8.37 -10.08
N PRO A 204 6.31 9.52 -9.66
CA PRO A 204 7.11 10.62 -9.11
C PRO A 204 7.72 10.30 -7.75
N TYR A 205 7.00 9.61 -6.87
CA TYR A 205 7.41 9.19 -5.53
C TYR A 205 6.97 7.77 -5.23
N THR A 206 7.75 7.05 -4.46
CA THR A 206 7.35 5.81 -3.79
C THR A 206 8.49 5.35 -2.88
N ASP A 207 8.17 4.79 -1.72
CA ASP A 207 9.14 4.31 -0.73
C ASP A 207 10.11 3.27 -1.27
N VAL A 208 9.64 2.39 -2.16
CA VAL A 208 10.52 1.36 -2.77
C VAL A 208 11.65 1.93 -3.60
N SER A 209 11.59 3.20 -4.02
CA SER A 209 12.72 3.85 -4.66
C SER A 209 13.89 4.05 -3.70
N GLN A 210 13.59 4.35 -2.44
CA GLN A 210 14.58 4.48 -1.38
C GLN A 210 15.18 3.11 -1.02
N ILE A 211 14.33 2.08 -0.98
CA ILE A 211 14.75 0.70 -0.69
C ILE A 211 15.63 0.14 -1.81
N ALA A 212 15.20 0.26 -3.07
CA ALA A 212 15.96 -0.19 -4.23
C ALA A 212 17.34 0.50 -4.30
N SER A 213 17.37 1.82 -4.11
CA SER A 213 18.62 2.60 -4.17
C SER A 213 19.57 2.31 -3.01
N LYS A 214 19.02 2.16 -1.79
CA LYS A 214 19.83 2.02 -0.56
C LYS A 214 20.37 0.61 -0.37
N PHE A 215 19.58 -0.40 -0.72
CA PHE A 215 19.89 -1.80 -0.42
C PHE A 215 20.17 -2.65 -1.66
N ASN A 216 20.03 -2.08 -2.86
CA ASN A 216 20.18 -2.79 -4.12
C ASN A 216 19.26 -4.04 -4.21
N ILE A 217 18.02 -3.89 -3.77
CA ILE A 217 16.97 -4.91 -3.77
C ILE A 217 16.04 -4.63 -4.93
N ALA A 218 15.65 -5.66 -5.69
CA ALA A 218 14.63 -5.54 -6.71
C ALA A 218 13.27 -5.19 -6.08
N CYS A 219 12.61 -4.16 -6.59
CA CYS A 219 11.36 -3.66 -6.06
C CYS A 219 10.29 -3.55 -7.14
N LEU A 220 9.04 -3.70 -6.75
CA LEU A 220 7.86 -3.36 -7.55
C LEU A 220 7.01 -2.36 -6.79
N ASN A 221 6.42 -1.40 -7.49
CA ASN A 221 5.26 -0.68 -7.01
C ASN A 221 4.09 -0.96 -7.95
N VAL A 222 2.99 -1.45 -7.41
CA VAL A 222 1.83 -1.92 -8.18
C VAL A 222 0.55 -1.24 -7.72
N SER A 223 -0.42 -1.15 -8.63
CA SER A 223 -1.74 -0.61 -8.33
C SER A 223 -2.44 -1.37 -7.21
N CYS A 224 -3.08 -0.63 -6.30
CA CYS A 224 -3.93 -1.20 -5.25
C CYS A 224 -5.40 -0.73 -5.30
N GLY A 225 -5.78 -0.03 -6.36
CA GLY A 225 -7.19 0.22 -6.67
C GLY A 225 -7.76 1.51 -6.09
N TYR A 226 -6.97 2.48 -5.70
CA TYR A 226 -7.44 3.81 -5.37
C TYR A 226 -7.45 4.73 -6.61
N TYR A 227 -8.24 5.80 -6.57
CA TYR A 227 -8.48 6.70 -7.71
C TYR A 227 -8.56 8.16 -7.29
N ASN A 228 -8.35 9.08 -8.22
CA ASN A 228 -8.50 10.53 -8.04
C ASN A 228 -7.47 11.19 -7.12
N THR A 229 -6.24 10.74 -7.17
CA THR A 229 -5.14 11.10 -6.26
C THR A 229 -4.71 12.57 -6.27
N ASN A 230 -5.00 13.35 -7.32
CA ASN A 230 -4.38 14.67 -7.51
C ASN A 230 -5.35 15.76 -7.92
N THR A 231 -6.59 15.75 -7.47
CA THR A 231 -7.45 16.87 -7.73
C THR A 231 -7.47 17.83 -6.55
N ASN A 232 -7.00 19.08 -6.76
CA ASN A 232 -7.32 20.26 -5.94
C ASN A 232 -8.84 20.50 -5.82
N GLN A 233 -9.66 19.64 -6.40
CA GLN A 233 -11.07 19.52 -6.15
C GLN A 233 -11.21 18.46 -5.06
N LYS A 234 -11.88 18.81 -3.97
CA LYS A 234 -12.38 17.95 -2.88
C LYS A 234 -13.27 16.82 -3.43
N ARG A 235 -12.74 15.97 -4.28
CA ARG A 235 -13.41 14.81 -4.86
C ARG A 235 -12.86 13.58 -4.17
N ASN A 236 -13.77 12.84 -3.66
CA ASN A 236 -13.64 11.59 -2.94
C ASN A 236 -12.78 10.60 -3.70
N ASP A 237 -11.65 10.26 -3.14
CA ASP A 237 -10.88 9.10 -3.55
C ASP A 237 -11.73 7.87 -3.24
N GLY A 238 -12.00 7.04 -4.22
CA GLY A 238 -12.68 5.77 -4.02
C GLY A 238 -11.65 4.65 -4.08
N CYS A 239 -11.64 3.77 -3.09
CA CYS A 239 -10.97 2.48 -3.23
C CYS A 239 -11.92 1.50 -3.91
N TYR A 240 -11.51 0.92 -5.04
CA TYR A 240 -12.23 -0.18 -5.65
C TYR A 240 -11.78 -1.50 -5.04
N GLY A 241 -12.75 -2.30 -4.61
CA GLY A 241 -12.45 -3.61 -4.05
C GLY A 241 -11.63 -4.47 -5.03
N ILE A 242 -10.65 -5.19 -4.51
CA ILE A 242 -9.84 -6.16 -5.24
C ILE A 242 -10.78 -7.11 -5.98
N LYS A 243 -10.63 -7.23 -7.31
CA LYS A 243 -11.46 -8.11 -8.14
C LYS A 243 -11.55 -9.51 -7.54
N LYS A 244 -12.75 -10.00 -7.24
CA LYS A 244 -12.98 -11.43 -7.20
C LYS A 244 -12.61 -11.98 -8.58
N LYS A 245 -11.64 -12.90 -8.67
CA LYS A 245 -11.56 -13.80 -9.82
C LYS A 245 -12.92 -14.47 -9.91
N GLY A 246 -13.63 -14.25 -11.02
CA GLY A 246 -14.86 -14.98 -11.33
C GLY A 246 -14.56 -16.47 -11.36
N SER A 247 -15.44 -17.22 -10.76
CA SER A 247 -15.57 -18.67 -10.91
C SER A 247 -15.74 -19.06 -12.35
#